data_334594358d775c0803b019165cca61d2
#
_entry.id   334594358d775c0803b019165cca61d2
#
_cell.length_a   1.000
_cell.length_b   1.000
_cell.length_c   1.000
_cell.angle_alpha   90.00
_cell.angle_beta   90.00
_cell.angle_gamma   90.00
#
_symmetry.space_group_name_H-M   'P 1'
#
loop_
_entity.id
_entity.type
_entity.pdbx_description
1 polymer ?
#
loop_
_entity_poly.entity_id
_entity_poly.type
_entity_poly.pdbx_seq_one_letter_code
_entity_poly.pdbx_strand_id
1 'polypeptide(L)'
;FFDGKGRTILRTITFVEGKIQIPTKSYSVGYGGDRVDVELETNIEYEVEISEEAKSWVELMPDSRATFRTDRISFMVRPNPTGKERVAIIEMIDKQGISSEKIAIFQSSGVLPKTFHVSTPGTLGQLLAEQELPHELIISGSLNESDYASLKDYSTGKILDLTGVTDTSIPEAAFQGSTASYVYLPLGLTEIPKNAFRESTMTTIDIPESVTCIGAYAFHRSKITSLALP
;
A
#
# COMPACT_ATOMS: atom_id res chain seq x y z
N PHE A 1 8.12 29.36 51.10
CA PHE A 1 6.79 29.49 51.72
C PHE A 1 6.89 29.07 53.20
N PHE A 2 6.08 29.65 54.04
CA PHE A 2 5.97 29.28 55.46
C PHE A 2 4.70 28.49 55.70
N ASP A 3 4.76 27.47 56.57
CA ASP A 3 3.62 26.58 56.86
C ASP A 3 2.62 27.15 57.90
N GLY A 4 2.62 28.39 58.16
CA GLY A 4 1.79 29.03 59.20
C GLY A 4 2.23 28.74 60.66
N LYS A 5 3.22 27.87 60.87
CA LYS A 5 3.87 27.51 62.14
C LYS A 5 5.30 28.00 62.23
N GLY A 6 5.73 28.86 61.31
CA GLY A 6 7.08 29.44 61.24
C GLY A 6 8.15 28.52 60.66
N ARG A 7 7.75 27.36 60.09
CA ARG A 7 8.72 26.46 59.46
C ARG A 7 8.86 26.78 58.00
N THR A 8 10.10 26.85 57.50
CA THR A 8 10.40 27.01 56.05
C THR A 8 10.14 25.70 55.34
N ILE A 9 9.21 25.68 54.40
CA ILE A 9 8.98 24.55 53.51
C ILE A 9 9.79 24.82 52.24
N LEU A 10 10.90 24.09 52.09
CA LEU A 10 11.66 24.04 50.83
C LEU A 10 10.95 23.11 49.89
N ARG A 11 10.41 23.66 48.77
CA ARG A 11 9.95 22.86 47.61
C ARG A 11 10.90 23.13 46.46
N THR A 12 11.49 22.08 45.95
CA THR A 12 12.22 22.14 44.69
C THR A 12 11.18 22.22 43.57
N ILE A 13 11.18 23.30 42.82
CA ILE A 13 10.43 23.41 41.58
C ILE A 13 11.39 22.95 40.50
N THR A 14 11.14 21.78 39.94
CA THR A 14 11.86 21.31 38.75
C THR A 14 11.12 21.85 37.54
N PHE A 15 11.76 22.72 36.79
CA PHE A 15 11.28 23.11 35.48
C PHE A 15 11.59 21.96 34.53
N VAL A 16 10.55 21.34 34.00
CA VAL A 16 10.70 20.37 32.93
C VAL A 16 10.73 21.16 31.63
N GLU A 17 11.82 21.05 30.90
CA GLU A 17 11.95 21.66 29.57
C GLU A 17 10.85 21.15 28.66
N GLY A 18 10.23 22.07 27.91
CA GLY A 18 9.20 21.71 26.91
C GLY A 18 9.82 20.84 25.83
N LYS A 19 9.19 19.70 25.54
CA LYS A 19 9.72 18.72 24.61
C LYS A 19 8.62 18.13 23.75
N ILE A 20 8.91 18.00 22.44
CA ILE A 20 8.21 17.14 21.50
C ILE A 20 9.19 16.00 21.17
N GLN A 21 8.71 14.77 21.24
CA GLN A 21 9.51 13.60 20.88
C GLN A 21 8.69 12.66 20.00
N ILE A 22 9.20 12.39 18.79
CA ILE A 22 8.58 11.50 17.82
C ILE A 22 9.54 10.33 17.59
N PRO A 23 9.18 9.11 18.02
CA PRO A 23 10.06 7.94 17.89
C PRO A 23 10.32 7.56 16.43
N THR A 24 9.29 7.64 15.59
CA THR A 24 9.38 7.30 14.16
C THR A 24 9.43 8.56 13.30
N LYS A 25 10.53 8.76 12.57
CA LYS A 25 10.79 9.96 11.78
C LYS A 25 10.44 9.83 10.31
N SER A 26 10.17 8.61 9.82
CA SER A 26 9.85 8.36 8.42
C SER A 26 8.77 7.31 8.27
N TYR A 27 7.88 7.55 7.32
CA TYR A 27 6.77 6.67 6.96
C TYR A 27 6.80 6.44 5.46
N SER A 28 6.46 5.23 5.02
CA SER A 28 6.36 4.89 3.60
C SER A 28 4.93 4.51 3.27
N VAL A 29 4.41 5.08 2.20
CA VAL A 29 3.04 4.88 1.71
C VAL A 29 3.09 4.47 0.24
N GLY A 30 2.28 3.50 -0.14
CA GLY A 30 2.12 3.11 -1.53
C GLY A 30 1.50 4.22 -2.39
N TYR A 31 1.59 4.07 -3.71
CA TYR A 31 1.02 5.05 -4.65
C TYR A 31 -0.49 5.28 -4.46
N GLY A 32 -1.24 4.25 -4.03
CA GLY A 32 -2.69 4.33 -3.78
C GLY A 32 -3.08 5.29 -2.64
N GLY A 33 -2.09 5.73 -1.87
CA GLY A 33 -2.33 6.48 -0.65
C GLY A 33 -2.72 5.58 0.51
N ASP A 34 -2.70 6.11 1.70
CA ASP A 34 -3.15 5.43 2.93
C ASP A 34 -3.23 6.43 4.09
N ARG A 35 -3.74 5.94 5.21
CA ARG A 35 -3.67 6.64 6.48
C ARG A 35 -2.31 6.41 7.14
N VAL A 36 -1.71 7.48 7.65
CA VAL A 36 -0.47 7.45 8.43
C VAL A 36 -0.77 7.93 9.84
N ASP A 37 -0.56 7.07 10.82
CA ASP A 37 -0.69 7.38 12.23
C ASP A 37 0.70 7.65 12.83
N VAL A 38 0.87 8.83 13.42
CA VAL A 38 2.11 9.29 14.05
C VAL A 38 1.89 9.34 15.55
N GLU A 39 2.67 8.59 16.29
CA GLU A 39 2.70 8.66 17.75
C GLU A 39 3.81 9.61 18.20
N LEU A 40 3.50 10.47 19.15
CA LEU A 40 4.45 11.39 19.74
C LEU A 40 4.25 11.54 21.24
N GLU A 41 5.31 11.85 21.95
CA GLU A 41 5.28 12.22 23.36
C GLU A 41 5.55 13.72 23.49
N THR A 42 4.69 14.42 24.22
CA THR A 42 4.86 15.85 24.40
C THR A 42 4.33 16.32 25.78
N ASN A 43 4.92 17.35 26.31
CA ASN A 43 4.48 18.08 27.51
C ASN A 43 4.17 19.56 27.20
N ILE A 44 4.07 19.92 25.92
CA ILE A 44 3.81 21.28 25.43
C ILE A 44 2.71 21.25 24.37
N GLU A 45 2.09 22.39 24.13
CA GLU A 45 1.18 22.59 23.00
C GLU A 45 1.99 22.86 21.73
N TYR A 46 1.55 22.28 20.62
CA TYR A 46 2.21 22.39 19.32
C TYR A 46 1.21 22.62 18.18
N GLU A 47 1.71 23.06 17.05
CA GLU A 47 1.02 23.18 15.79
C GLU A 47 1.65 22.24 14.77
N VAL A 48 0.84 21.79 13.80
CA VAL A 48 1.27 20.88 12.75
C VAL A 48 1.34 21.65 11.44
N GLU A 49 2.51 21.74 10.86
CA GLU A 49 2.73 22.34 9.55
C GLU A 49 3.08 21.25 8.51
N ILE A 50 2.36 21.26 7.40
CA ILE A 50 2.62 20.39 6.24
C ILE A 50 3.32 21.25 5.18
N SER A 51 4.42 20.73 4.60
CA SER A 51 5.15 21.44 3.54
C SER A 51 4.22 21.83 2.39
N GLU A 52 4.45 23.00 1.79
CA GLU A 52 3.55 23.58 0.78
C GLU A 52 3.30 22.63 -0.39
N GLU A 53 4.32 21.90 -0.84
CA GLU A 53 4.23 20.94 -1.93
C GLU A 53 3.35 19.74 -1.59
N ALA A 54 3.19 19.46 -0.28
CA ALA A 54 2.43 18.30 0.20
C ALA A 54 0.97 18.63 0.58
N LYS A 55 0.60 19.88 0.79
CA LYS A 55 -0.75 20.31 1.21
C LYS A 55 -1.88 19.84 0.27
N SER A 56 -1.58 19.62 -1.01
CA SER A 56 -2.56 19.14 -1.99
C SER A 56 -2.87 17.64 -1.88
N TRP A 57 -2.01 16.85 -1.20
CA TRP A 57 -2.11 15.40 -1.17
C TRP A 57 -1.91 14.75 0.21
N VAL A 58 -1.53 15.52 1.22
CA VAL A 58 -1.53 15.10 2.63
C VAL A 58 -2.49 15.99 3.40
N GLU A 59 -3.39 15.38 4.14
CA GLU A 59 -4.41 16.06 4.92
C GLU A 59 -4.35 15.60 6.38
N LEU A 60 -4.32 16.57 7.31
CA LEU A 60 -4.41 16.29 8.74
C LEU A 60 -5.84 15.87 9.08
N MET A 61 -5.99 14.72 9.74
CA MET A 61 -7.31 14.19 10.14
C MET A 61 -7.83 14.87 11.42
N PRO A 62 -9.13 15.18 11.50
CA PRO A 62 -9.72 15.92 12.64
C PRO A 62 -9.73 15.16 13.98
N ASP A 63 -9.50 13.86 13.97
CA ASP A 63 -9.51 13.01 15.18
C ASP A 63 -8.18 12.99 15.96
N SER A 64 -7.24 13.86 15.60
CA SER A 64 -5.97 14.03 16.31
C SER A 64 -6.23 14.65 17.68
N ARG A 65 -6.42 13.82 18.71
CA ARG A 65 -6.66 14.25 20.09
C ARG A 65 -5.38 14.26 20.89
N ALA A 66 -5.06 15.42 21.43
CA ALA A 66 -4.04 15.58 22.45
C ALA A 66 -4.57 15.08 23.81
N THR A 67 -3.95 14.05 24.36
CA THR A 67 -4.04 13.72 25.77
C THR A 67 -2.67 13.86 26.41
N PHE A 68 -2.62 14.41 27.61
CA PHE A 68 -1.39 14.64 28.34
C PHE A 68 -0.52 13.36 28.39
N ARG A 69 0.55 13.30 27.61
CA ARG A 69 1.72 12.43 27.56
C ARG A 69 1.95 11.65 26.24
N THR A 70 0.94 11.15 25.60
CA THR A 70 1.10 10.49 24.27
C THR A 70 -0.03 10.94 23.36
N ASP A 71 0.34 11.58 22.27
CA ASP A 71 -0.59 12.03 21.24
C ASP A 71 -0.50 11.12 20.02
N ARG A 72 -1.64 10.94 19.36
CA ARG A 72 -1.71 10.32 18.04
C ARG A 72 -2.23 11.35 17.05
N ILE A 73 -1.45 11.62 16.01
CA ILE A 73 -1.84 12.46 14.89
C ILE A 73 -1.98 11.56 13.66
N SER A 74 -3.07 11.74 12.94
CA SER A 74 -3.34 10.95 11.74
C SER A 74 -3.35 11.84 10.51
N PHE A 75 -2.75 11.36 9.44
CA PHE A 75 -2.74 11.99 8.14
C PHE A 75 -3.37 11.07 7.11
N MET A 76 -4.20 11.63 6.24
CA MET A 76 -4.65 10.94 5.03
C MET A 76 -3.75 11.34 3.88
N VAL A 77 -3.10 10.36 3.28
CA VAL A 77 -2.27 10.53 2.08
C VAL A 77 -3.09 10.12 0.87
N ARG A 78 -3.32 11.05 -0.05
CA ARG A 78 -4.09 10.81 -1.28
C ARG A 78 -3.26 10.05 -2.31
N PRO A 79 -3.89 9.33 -3.27
CA PRO A 79 -3.19 8.65 -4.36
C PRO A 79 -2.19 9.55 -5.08
N ASN A 80 -1.09 8.95 -5.55
CA ASN A 80 -0.04 9.64 -6.30
C ASN A 80 -0.15 9.41 -7.82
N PRO A 81 -0.86 10.24 -8.56
CA PRO A 81 -1.04 10.06 -10.01
C PRO A 81 0.16 10.56 -10.84
N THR A 82 1.22 11.05 -10.20
CA THR A 82 2.28 11.81 -10.90
C THR A 82 3.32 10.91 -11.59
N GLY A 83 3.32 9.60 -11.30
CA GLY A 83 4.34 8.67 -11.80
C GLY A 83 5.75 8.90 -11.22
N LYS A 84 5.90 9.82 -10.25
CA LYS A 84 7.16 10.11 -9.57
C LYS A 84 7.01 9.96 -8.08
N GLU A 85 8.06 9.49 -7.42
CA GLU A 85 8.11 9.52 -5.96
C GLU A 85 7.97 10.93 -5.45
N ARG A 86 7.30 11.09 -4.30
CA ARG A 86 7.15 12.37 -3.64
C ARG A 86 7.29 12.23 -2.14
N VAL A 87 7.67 13.33 -1.50
CA VAL A 87 7.93 13.38 -0.07
C VAL A 87 7.16 14.53 0.54
N ALA A 88 6.46 14.28 1.63
CA ALA A 88 5.92 15.33 2.50
C ALA A 88 6.80 15.47 3.72
N ILE A 89 7.17 16.69 4.03
CA ILE A 89 7.77 17.04 5.32
C ILE A 89 6.67 17.64 6.19
N ILE A 90 6.53 17.11 7.38
CA ILE A 90 5.57 17.57 8.36
C ILE A 90 6.34 17.97 9.61
N GLU A 91 6.11 19.17 10.07
CA GLU A 91 6.76 19.74 11.24
C GLU A 91 5.74 19.95 12.36
N MET A 92 6.07 19.47 13.56
CA MET A 92 5.35 19.77 14.80
C MET A 92 6.13 20.85 15.52
N ILE A 93 5.54 22.03 15.65
CA ILE A 93 6.20 23.24 16.16
C ILE A 93 5.55 23.61 17.48
N ASP A 94 6.37 23.78 18.52
CA ASP A 94 5.92 24.40 19.78
C ASP A 94 5.30 25.77 19.50
N LYS A 95 4.15 26.06 20.08
CA LYS A 95 3.48 27.37 19.90
C LYS A 95 4.32 28.57 20.31
N GLN A 96 5.38 28.37 21.08
CA GLN A 96 6.35 29.41 21.44
C GLN A 96 7.51 29.48 20.44
N GLY A 97 7.60 28.54 19.48
CA GLY A 97 8.64 28.49 18.46
C GLY A 97 10.03 28.09 18.98
N ILE A 98 10.11 27.49 20.18
CA ILE A 98 11.39 27.13 20.83
C ILE A 98 11.87 25.75 20.39
N SER A 99 10.94 24.84 20.12
CA SER A 99 11.22 23.44 19.77
C SER A 99 10.39 23.00 18.59
N SER A 100 10.99 22.24 17.68
CA SER A 100 10.25 21.57 16.60
C SER A 100 10.80 20.20 16.30
N GLU A 101 9.95 19.33 15.80
CA GLU A 101 10.29 17.99 15.34
C GLU A 101 9.68 17.73 13.97
N LYS A 102 10.44 17.03 13.11
CA LYS A 102 10.03 16.76 11.74
C LYS A 102 9.89 15.27 11.48
N ILE A 103 8.90 14.94 10.66
CA ILE A 103 8.77 13.63 10.04
C ILE A 103 8.72 13.77 8.52
N ALA A 104 9.06 12.69 7.83
CA ALA A 104 8.93 12.58 6.39
C ALA A 104 7.96 11.45 6.04
N ILE A 105 7.02 11.73 5.14
CA ILE A 105 6.18 10.71 4.51
C ILE A 105 6.65 10.55 3.07
N PHE A 106 7.20 9.38 2.76
CA PHE A 106 7.61 9.00 1.41
C PHE A 106 6.47 8.29 0.73
N GLN A 107 6.03 8.79 -0.42
CA GLN A 107 5.04 8.11 -1.23
C GLN A 107 5.66 7.61 -2.53
N SER A 108 5.53 6.30 -2.77
CA SER A 108 6.06 5.69 -3.98
C SER A 108 5.40 6.26 -5.24
N SER A 109 6.15 6.22 -6.33
CA SER A 109 5.59 6.45 -7.65
C SER A 109 4.71 5.27 -8.04
N GLY A 110 3.51 5.54 -8.50
CA GLY A 110 2.65 4.55 -9.11
C GLY A 110 1.91 5.21 -10.26
N VAL A 111 1.93 4.58 -11.42
CA VAL A 111 0.90 4.86 -12.41
C VAL A 111 -0.36 4.19 -11.90
N LEU A 112 -1.48 4.92 -11.85
CA LEU A 112 -2.76 4.35 -11.41
C LEU A 112 -3.03 3.02 -12.15
N PRO A 113 -3.69 2.03 -11.51
CA PRO A 113 -4.13 0.83 -12.17
C PRO A 113 -4.83 1.16 -13.48
N LYS A 114 -4.54 0.43 -14.52
CA LYS A 114 -5.17 0.64 -15.81
C LYS A 114 -6.05 -0.54 -16.16
N THR A 115 -7.30 -0.23 -16.52
CA THR A 115 -8.26 -1.23 -16.92
C THR A 115 -8.22 -1.45 -18.44
N PHE A 116 -8.13 -2.71 -18.84
CA PHE A 116 -8.19 -3.18 -20.21
C PHE A 116 -9.38 -4.10 -20.34
N HIS A 117 -10.34 -3.72 -21.20
CA HIS A 117 -11.49 -4.54 -21.50
C HIS A 117 -11.28 -5.28 -22.82
N VAL A 118 -11.24 -6.61 -22.76
CA VAL A 118 -11.08 -7.48 -23.94
C VAL A 118 -12.46 -7.83 -24.48
N SER A 119 -12.92 -7.08 -25.47
CA SER A 119 -14.20 -7.32 -26.13
C SER A 119 -14.13 -8.48 -27.13
N THR A 120 -12.95 -8.75 -27.68
CA THR A 120 -12.71 -9.85 -28.63
C THR A 120 -11.51 -10.65 -28.13
N PRO A 121 -11.68 -11.93 -27.73
CA PRO A 121 -10.58 -12.78 -27.32
C PRO A 121 -9.43 -12.82 -28.31
N GLY A 122 -8.20 -12.74 -27.84
CA GLY A 122 -6.98 -12.72 -28.67
C GLY A 122 -6.46 -11.32 -28.98
N THR A 123 -7.08 -10.25 -28.48
CA THR A 123 -6.67 -8.87 -28.78
C THR A 123 -5.92 -8.18 -27.67
N LEU A 124 -5.77 -8.81 -26.50
CA LEU A 124 -5.13 -8.18 -25.34
C LEU A 124 -3.68 -7.76 -25.62
N GLY A 125 -2.91 -8.57 -26.34
CA GLY A 125 -1.54 -8.22 -26.71
C GLY A 125 -1.44 -6.91 -27.48
N GLN A 126 -2.39 -6.63 -28.35
CA GLN A 126 -2.46 -5.36 -29.10
C GLN A 126 -2.80 -4.19 -28.17
N LEU A 127 -3.71 -4.42 -27.21
CA LEU A 127 -4.09 -3.39 -26.22
C LEU A 127 -2.92 -3.02 -25.30
N LEU A 128 -2.01 -3.95 -25.02
CA LEU A 128 -0.86 -3.75 -24.12
C LEU A 128 0.37 -3.17 -24.84
N ALA A 129 0.57 -3.49 -26.12
CA ALA A 129 1.82 -3.27 -26.84
C ALA A 129 2.23 -1.80 -27.05
N GLU A 130 1.25 -0.88 -27.10
CA GLU A 130 1.52 0.53 -27.48
C GLU A 130 1.50 1.49 -26.28
N GLN A 131 1.64 0.97 -25.06
CA GLN A 131 1.40 1.77 -23.88
C GLN A 131 2.49 1.57 -22.80
N GLU A 132 2.76 2.64 -22.07
CA GLU A 132 3.45 2.51 -20.80
C GLU A 132 2.51 1.84 -19.80
N LEU A 133 2.87 0.63 -19.36
CA LEU A 133 2.02 -0.18 -18.51
C LEU A 133 2.29 0.13 -17.03
N PRO A 134 1.22 0.40 -16.25
CA PRO A 134 1.33 0.61 -14.82
C PRO A 134 1.79 -0.66 -14.09
N HIS A 135 2.06 -0.52 -12.79
CA HIS A 135 2.41 -1.67 -11.94
C HIS A 135 1.23 -2.66 -11.80
N GLU A 136 0.00 -2.17 -11.84
CA GLU A 136 -1.21 -2.98 -11.73
C GLU A 136 -2.05 -2.89 -13.00
N LEU A 137 -2.35 -4.05 -13.59
CA LEU A 137 -3.17 -4.22 -14.78
C LEU A 137 -4.50 -4.88 -14.38
N ILE A 138 -5.61 -4.18 -14.59
CA ILE A 138 -6.95 -4.69 -14.38
C ILE A 138 -7.50 -5.16 -15.73
N ILE A 139 -7.76 -6.45 -15.86
CA ILE A 139 -8.22 -7.07 -17.10
C ILE A 139 -9.66 -7.55 -16.92
N SER A 140 -10.49 -7.28 -17.90
CA SER A 140 -11.88 -7.71 -17.91
C SER A 140 -12.32 -8.22 -19.30
N GLY A 141 -13.44 -8.91 -19.35
CA GLY A 141 -13.96 -9.52 -20.57
C GLY A 141 -13.60 -10.99 -20.70
N SER A 142 -13.59 -11.53 -21.93
CA SER A 142 -13.27 -12.94 -22.21
C SER A 142 -11.89 -13.07 -22.84
N LEU A 143 -11.10 -14.03 -22.37
CA LEU A 143 -9.72 -14.25 -22.77
C LEU A 143 -9.55 -15.63 -23.44
N ASN A 144 -8.58 -15.72 -24.35
CA ASN A 144 -8.14 -16.99 -24.92
C ASN A 144 -6.64 -17.26 -24.65
N GLU A 145 -6.10 -18.35 -25.14
CA GLU A 145 -4.68 -18.74 -24.96
C GLU A 145 -3.70 -17.64 -25.39
N SER A 146 -4.00 -16.92 -26.48
CA SER A 146 -3.16 -15.83 -26.98
C SER A 146 -3.11 -14.65 -26.00
N ASP A 147 -4.22 -14.35 -25.32
CA ASP A 147 -4.29 -13.30 -24.32
C ASP A 147 -3.49 -13.67 -23.07
N TYR A 148 -3.57 -14.93 -22.62
CA TYR A 148 -2.75 -15.41 -21.49
C TYR A 148 -1.26 -15.45 -21.82
N ALA A 149 -0.89 -15.76 -23.07
CA ALA A 149 0.50 -15.63 -23.51
C ALA A 149 0.97 -14.17 -23.44
N SER A 150 0.16 -13.23 -23.89
CA SER A 150 0.44 -11.80 -23.80
C SER A 150 0.57 -11.33 -22.33
N LEU A 151 -0.34 -11.76 -21.44
CA LEU A 151 -0.23 -11.46 -20.01
C LEU A 151 1.12 -11.91 -19.43
N LYS A 152 1.60 -13.07 -19.82
CA LYS A 152 2.88 -13.60 -19.37
C LYS A 152 4.04 -12.69 -19.81
N ASP A 153 4.03 -12.21 -21.05
CA ASP A 153 5.10 -11.35 -21.59
C ASP A 153 5.13 -9.96 -20.92
N TYR A 154 3.96 -9.42 -20.59
CA TYR A 154 3.81 -8.07 -20.04
C TYR A 154 3.72 -8.00 -18.51
N SER A 155 3.73 -9.14 -17.80
CA SER A 155 3.44 -9.19 -16.36
C SER A 155 4.65 -9.05 -15.44
N THR A 156 5.88 -8.98 -15.96
CA THR A 156 7.08 -8.95 -15.11
C THR A 156 7.00 -7.86 -14.04
N GLY A 157 7.07 -8.29 -12.77
CA GLY A 157 7.00 -7.41 -11.59
C GLY A 157 5.66 -6.71 -11.38
N LYS A 158 4.60 -7.08 -12.11
CA LYS A 158 3.29 -6.42 -12.05
C LYS A 158 2.28 -7.22 -11.25
N ILE A 159 1.24 -6.54 -10.82
CA ILE A 159 0.02 -7.14 -10.29
C ILE A 159 -0.97 -7.28 -11.45
N LEU A 160 -1.54 -8.46 -11.60
CA LEU A 160 -2.60 -8.74 -12.57
C LEU A 160 -3.92 -8.94 -11.83
N ASP A 161 -4.89 -8.09 -12.08
CA ASP A 161 -6.25 -8.27 -11.58
C ASP A 161 -7.13 -8.82 -12.72
N LEU A 162 -7.47 -10.11 -12.62
CA LEU A 162 -8.32 -10.82 -13.55
C LEU A 162 -9.73 -11.06 -12.97
N THR A 163 -10.09 -10.43 -11.87
CA THR A 163 -11.42 -10.63 -11.24
C THR A 163 -12.58 -10.26 -12.15
N GLY A 164 -12.35 -9.34 -13.11
CA GLY A 164 -13.31 -8.93 -14.15
C GLY A 164 -13.35 -9.84 -15.39
N VAL A 165 -12.53 -10.90 -15.45
CA VAL A 165 -12.55 -11.89 -16.52
C VAL A 165 -13.75 -12.81 -16.33
N THR A 166 -14.52 -13.00 -17.40
CA THR A 166 -15.81 -13.73 -17.37
C THR A 166 -15.67 -15.23 -17.58
N ASP A 167 -14.48 -15.69 -18.01
CA ASP A 167 -14.23 -17.11 -18.27
C ASP A 167 -14.13 -17.90 -16.96
N THR A 168 -14.68 -19.09 -16.94
CA THR A 168 -14.66 -20.01 -15.79
C THR A 168 -13.49 -20.98 -15.81
N SER A 169 -12.61 -20.87 -16.80
CA SER A 169 -11.40 -21.67 -16.97
C SER A 169 -10.25 -20.81 -17.50
N ILE A 170 -9.03 -21.20 -17.17
CA ILE A 170 -7.79 -20.63 -17.73
C ILE A 170 -7.04 -21.75 -18.48
N PRO A 171 -6.18 -21.46 -19.45
CA PRO A 171 -5.42 -22.48 -20.16
C PRO A 171 -4.47 -23.28 -19.25
N GLU A 172 -4.11 -24.51 -19.66
CA GLU A 172 -2.96 -25.20 -19.06
C GLU A 172 -1.72 -24.30 -19.16
N ALA A 173 -0.88 -24.31 -18.10
CA ALA A 173 0.33 -23.52 -18.03
C ALA A 173 0.16 -21.99 -18.19
N ALA A 174 -1.03 -21.43 -17.95
CA ALA A 174 -1.35 -20.00 -18.16
C ALA A 174 -0.32 -19.05 -17.53
N PHE A 175 0.18 -19.36 -16.34
CA PHE A 175 1.18 -18.58 -15.60
C PHE A 175 2.47 -19.38 -15.33
N GLN A 176 2.76 -20.40 -16.15
CA GLN A 176 4.00 -21.17 -16.01
C GLN A 176 5.21 -20.25 -16.22
N GLY A 177 6.12 -20.24 -15.25
CA GLY A 177 7.32 -19.38 -15.26
C GLY A 177 7.02 -17.88 -15.16
N SER A 178 5.80 -17.49 -14.80
CA SER A 178 5.43 -16.09 -14.65
C SER A 178 6.26 -15.41 -13.57
N THR A 179 6.68 -14.18 -13.87
CA THR A 179 7.40 -13.28 -12.97
C THR A 179 6.50 -12.14 -12.45
N ALA A 180 5.17 -12.27 -12.57
CA ALA A 180 4.22 -11.37 -11.95
C ALA A 180 4.43 -11.34 -10.42
N SER A 181 4.23 -10.16 -9.81
CA SER A 181 4.28 -10.03 -8.36
C SER A 181 3.08 -10.68 -7.69
N TYR A 182 1.90 -10.54 -8.30
CA TYR A 182 0.65 -11.12 -7.82
C TYR A 182 -0.36 -11.29 -8.97
N VAL A 183 -1.26 -12.26 -8.82
CA VAL A 183 -2.38 -12.49 -9.76
C VAL A 183 -3.66 -12.70 -8.94
N TYR A 184 -4.63 -11.78 -9.10
CA TYR A 184 -6.02 -12.02 -8.70
C TYR A 184 -6.71 -12.83 -9.79
N LEU A 185 -7.16 -14.03 -9.44
CA LEU A 185 -7.78 -14.94 -10.38
C LEU A 185 -9.24 -14.55 -10.72
N PRO A 186 -9.78 -15.01 -11.88
CA PRO A 186 -11.19 -14.83 -12.20
C PRO A 186 -12.09 -15.37 -11.10
N LEU A 187 -13.09 -14.60 -10.68
CA LEU A 187 -13.98 -14.99 -9.57
C LEU A 187 -14.82 -16.23 -9.89
N GLY A 188 -15.07 -16.51 -11.17
CA GLY A 188 -15.82 -17.68 -11.64
C GLY A 188 -14.95 -18.90 -11.96
N LEU A 189 -13.64 -18.86 -11.67
CA LEU A 189 -12.74 -19.95 -12.02
C LEU A 189 -13.08 -21.22 -11.24
N THR A 190 -13.29 -22.33 -11.95
CA THR A 190 -13.71 -23.62 -11.35
C THR A 190 -12.55 -24.62 -11.13
N GLU A 191 -11.45 -24.42 -11.83
CA GLU A 191 -10.28 -25.30 -11.76
C GLU A 191 -8.98 -24.49 -11.92
N ILE A 192 -7.97 -24.83 -11.15
CA ILE A 192 -6.58 -24.46 -11.43
C ILE A 192 -5.98 -25.55 -12.31
N PRO A 193 -5.76 -25.32 -13.60
CA PRO A 193 -5.38 -26.38 -14.52
C PRO A 193 -3.94 -26.87 -14.31
N LYS A 194 -3.61 -27.94 -15.02
CA LYS A 194 -2.27 -28.53 -15.02
C LYS A 194 -1.20 -27.50 -15.36
N ASN A 195 -0.10 -27.49 -14.57
CA ASN A 195 1.04 -26.59 -14.70
C ASN A 195 0.71 -25.09 -14.59
N ALA A 196 -0.47 -24.68 -14.17
CA ALA A 196 -0.95 -23.30 -14.25
C ALA A 196 0.06 -22.28 -13.68
N PHE A 197 0.68 -22.55 -12.53
CA PHE A 197 1.67 -21.71 -11.86
C PHE A 197 3.03 -22.39 -11.69
N ARG A 198 3.29 -23.43 -12.47
CA ARG A 198 4.58 -24.13 -12.42
C ARG A 198 5.73 -23.15 -12.62
N GLU A 199 6.78 -23.26 -11.77
CA GLU A 199 7.98 -22.42 -11.85
C GLU A 199 7.72 -20.90 -11.76
N SER A 200 6.55 -20.46 -11.29
CA SER A 200 6.25 -19.04 -11.05
C SER A 200 7.07 -18.47 -9.89
N THR A 201 7.33 -17.17 -9.92
CA THR A 201 8.08 -16.48 -8.85
C THR A 201 7.20 -15.87 -7.77
N MET A 202 5.88 -15.93 -7.91
CA MET A 202 4.92 -15.47 -6.90
C MET A 202 5.12 -16.24 -5.58
N THR A 203 4.95 -15.54 -4.46
CA THR A 203 5.11 -16.11 -3.11
C THR A 203 3.77 -16.44 -2.44
N THR A 204 2.71 -15.81 -2.88
CA THR A 204 1.34 -15.98 -2.38
C THR A 204 0.35 -16.00 -3.53
N ILE A 205 -0.78 -16.66 -3.34
CA ILE A 205 -1.93 -16.64 -4.24
C ILE A 205 -3.20 -16.96 -3.44
N ASP A 206 -4.28 -16.26 -3.74
CA ASP A 206 -5.60 -16.54 -3.19
C ASP A 206 -6.40 -17.33 -4.23
N ILE A 207 -6.91 -18.48 -3.81
CA ILE A 207 -7.73 -19.36 -4.64
C ILE A 207 -9.20 -18.96 -4.46
N PRO A 208 -9.91 -18.60 -5.56
CA PRO A 208 -11.34 -18.26 -5.48
C PRO A 208 -12.17 -19.41 -4.90
N GLU A 209 -13.23 -19.07 -4.17
CA GLU A 209 -14.17 -20.04 -3.57
C GLU A 209 -14.85 -20.98 -4.61
N SER A 210 -14.92 -20.53 -5.86
CA SER A 210 -15.47 -21.31 -6.98
C SER A 210 -14.58 -22.47 -7.43
N VAL A 211 -13.29 -22.49 -7.03
CA VAL A 211 -12.34 -23.52 -7.45
C VAL A 211 -12.60 -24.82 -6.69
N THR A 212 -12.89 -25.87 -7.43
CA THR A 212 -13.14 -27.22 -6.88
C THR A 212 -12.06 -28.24 -7.22
N CYS A 213 -11.15 -27.90 -8.13
CA CYS A 213 -10.10 -28.81 -8.59
C CYS A 213 -8.77 -28.09 -8.80
N ILE A 214 -7.68 -28.77 -8.42
CA ILE A 214 -6.30 -28.32 -8.70
C ILE A 214 -5.62 -29.42 -9.51
N GLY A 215 -5.22 -29.05 -10.72
CA GLY A 215 -4.61 -29.96 -11.71
C GLY A 215 -3.17 -30.37 -11.35
N ALA A 216 -2.68 -31.40 -12.03
CA ALA A 216 -1.36 -31.92 -11.79
C ALA A 216 -0.26 -30.88 -12.00
N TYR A 217 0.70 -30.82 -11.07
CA TYR A 217 1.85 -29.90 -11.12
C TYR A 217 1.48 -28.42 -11.14
N ALA A 218 0.25 -28.04 -10.76
CA ALA A 218 -0.22 -26.66 -10.84
C ALA A 218 0.73 -25.65 -10.17
N PHE A 219 1.34 -25.99 -9.04
CA PHE A 219 2.30 -25.17 -8.29
C PHE A 219 3.71 -25.77 -8.22
N HIS A 220 4.02 -26.74 -9.06
CA HIS A 220 5.32 -27.42 -9.03
C HIS A 220 6.47 -26.45 -9.25
N ARG A 221 7.47 -26.44 -8.35
CA ARG A 221 8.63 -25.54 -8.37
C ARG A 221 8.25 -24.04 -8.34
N SER A 222 7.04 -23.67 -8.02
CA SER A 222 6.71 -22.25 -7.76
C SER A 222 7.37 -21.80 -6.45
N LYS A 223 7.47 -20.49 -6.25
CA LYS A 223 7.91 -19.88 -4.98
C LYS A 223 6.75 -19.65 -4.01
N ILE A 224 5.56 -20.13 -4.31
CA ILE A 224 4.39 -19.97 -3.44
C ILE A 224 4.63 -20.73 -2.13
N THR A 225 4.65 -19.98 -1.03
CA THR A 225 4.84 -20.48 0.33
C THR A 225 3.56 -20.38 1.16
N SER A 226 2.57 -19.60 0.69
CA SER A 226 1.28 -19.44 1.31
C SER A 226 0.18 -19.60 0.26
N LEU A 227 -0.79 -20.43 0.57
CA LEU A 227 -1.95 -20.73 -0.25
C LEU A 227 -3.19 -20.60 0.62
N ALA A 228 -4.04 -19.62 0.35
CA ALA A 228 -5.36 -19.54 0.94
C ALA A 228 -6.30 -20.43 0.10
N LEU A 229 -6.83 -21.47 0.72
CA LEU A 229 -7.88 -22.31 0.16
C LEU A 229 -9.23 -21.82 0.68
N PRO A 230 -10.29 -21.89 -0.13
CA PRO A 230 -11.64 -21.53 0.29
C PRO A 230 -12.20 -22.45 1.36
#